data_b1df6345d981e3cfce66bd66d3dbac6f
#
_entry.id   b1df6345d981e3cfce66bd66d3dbac6f
#
_cell.length_a   1.000
_cell.length_b   1.000
_cell.length_c   1.000
_cell.angle_alpha   90.00
_cell.angle_beta   90.00
_cell.angle_gamma   90.00
#
_symmetry.space_group_name_H-M   'P 1'
#
loop_
_entity.id
_entity.type
_entity.pdbx_description
1 polymer ?
#
loop_
_entity_poly.entity_id
_entity_poly.type
_entity_poly.pdbx_seq_one_letter_code
_entity_poly.pdbx_strand_id
1 'polypeptide(L)'
;PEVLLCDEATSALDPKTTEQILELLKQINEEMGVTIIIITHQMSVIESICDEVAIIDHSKIAEHGPVKEIFRSPKTEIGKRLILGEGEREAFFGSGKRFRIVFDGKNAHDPILSELILALHTPVNILFANTKEVDGMAVGQMVIELPENLEDILHVTEFMKERGIPFEEVHA
;
A
#
# COMPACT_ATOMS: atom_id res chain seq x y z
N PRO A 1 31.25 -14.25 -3.57
CA PRO A 1 30.22 -14.88 -2.72
C PRO A 1 29.03 -15.29 -3.58
N GLU A 2 28.30 -16.31 -3.18
CA GLU A 2 27.05 -16.69 -3.83
C GLU A 2 25.85 -15.87 -3.29
N VAL A 3 26.00 -15.38 -2.05
CA VAL A 3 24.97 -14.59 -1.34
C VAL A 3 25.62 -13.37 -0.70
N LEU A 4 24.99 -12.21 -0.87
CA LEU A 4 25.32 -10.94 -0.21
C LEU A 4 24.18 -10.58 0.75
N LEU A 5 24.53 -10.36 2.02
CA LEU A 5 23.59 -9.93 3.05
C LEU A 5 23.80 -8.44 3.36
N CYS A 6 22.76 -7.64 3.19
CA CYS A 6 22.73 -6.21 3.47
C CYS A 6 21.75 -5.96 4.63
N ASP A 7 22.29 -5.62 5.80
CA ASP A 7 21.49 -5.30 6.96
C ASP A 7 21.44 -3.77 7.14
N GLU A 8 20.27 -3.17 6.97
CA GLU A 8 20.00 -1.73 7.04
C GLU A 8 21.02 -0.84 6.29
N ALA A 9 21.56 -1.33 5.17
CA ALA A 9 22.67 -0.70 4.45
C ALA A 9 22.39 0.74 3.97
N THR A 10 21.12 1.16 3.92
CA THR A 10 20.70 2.48 3.44
C THR A 10 20.08 3.37 4.52
N SER A 11 19.92 2.89 5.75
CA SER A 11 19.17 3.57 6.80
C SER A 11 19.74 4.94 7.23
N ALA A 12 21.06 5.12 7.09
CA ALA A 12 21.76 6.35 7.48
C ALA A 12 22.20 7.21 6.29
N LEU A 13 21.72 6.91 5.08
CA LEU A 13 22.12 7.60 3.85
C LEU A 13 21.04 8.62 3.42
N ASP A 14 21.47 9.67 2.74
CA ASP A 14 20.57 10.57 2.05
C ASP A 14 19.90 9.88 0.84
N PRO A 15 18.74 10.37 0.35
CA PRO A 15 18.00 9.70 -0.71
C PRO A 15 18.81 9.47 -1.98
N LYS A 16 19.64 10.43 -2.39
CA LYS A 16 20.45 10.31 -3.61
C LYS A 16 21.52 9.23 -3.48
N THR A 17 22.18 9.17 -2.34
CA THR A 17 23.18 8.13 -2.06
C THR A 17 22.51 6.77 -1.95
N THR A 18 21.32 6.70 -1.36
CA THR A 18 20.50 5.47 -1.32
C THR A 18 20.24 4.95 -2.74
N GLU A 19 19.74 5.77 -3.64
CA GLU A 19 19.49 5.38 -5.04
C GLU A 19 20.75 4.83 -5.71
N GLN A 20 21.90 5.48 -5.54
CA GLN A 20 23.17 5.03 -6.11
C GLN A 20 23.61 3.65 -5.58
N ILE A 21 23.43 3.41 -4.28
CA ILE A 21 23.76 2.11 -3.67
C ILE A 21 22.80 1.02 -4.17
N LEU A 22 21.52 1.31 -4.28
CA LEU A 22 20.54 0.34 -4.80
C LEU A 22 20.82 -0.01 -6.26
N GLU A 23 21.19 0.98 -7.09
CA GLU A 23 21.58 0.74 -8.47
C GLU A 23 22.85 -0.12 -8.57
N LEU A 24 23.85 0.14 -7.73
CA LEU A 24 25.05 -0.69 -7.64
C LEU A 24 24.73 -2.12 -7.22
N LEU A 25 23.87 -2.33 -6.23
CA LEU A 25 23.45 -3.67 -5.81
C LEU A 25 22.74 -4.42 -6.94
N LYS A 26 21.89 -3.73 -7.70
CA LYS A 26 21.22 -4.30 -8.85
C LYS A 26 22.22 -4.73 -9.94
N GLN A 27 23.19 -3.88 -10.26
CA GLN A 27 24.27 -4.22 -11.19
C GLN A 27 25.08 -5.45 -10.73
N ILE A 28 25.45 -5.52 -9.46
CA ILE A 28 26.15 -6.68 -8.88
C ILE A 28 25.31 -7.97 -9.04
N ASN A 29 24.03 -7.90 -8.76
CA ASN A 29 23.14 -9.06 -8.94
C ASN A 29 23.07 -9.49 -10.41
N GLU A 30 22.87 -8.56 -11.34
CA GLU A 30 22.75 -8.84 -12.78
C GLU A 30 24.06 -9.34 -13.41
N GLU A 31 25.21 -8.72 -13.09
CA GLU A 31 26.49 -9.04 -13.69
C GLU A 31 27.15 -10.28 -13.07
N MET A 32 27.01 -10.46 -11.78
CA MET A 32 27.70 -11.52 -11.03
C MET A 32 26.82 -12.70 -10.66
N GLY A 33 25.50 -12.61 -10.83
CA GLY A 33 24.55 -13.65 -10.45
C GLY A 33 24.48 -13.91 -8.93
N VAL A 34 24.87 -12.92 -8.12
CA VAL A 34 24.89 -13.02 -6.66
C VAL A 34 23.47 -12.82 -6.11
N THR A 35 23.00 -13.72 -5.28
CA THR A 35 21.74 -13.52 -4.56
C THR A 35 21.91 -12.44 -3.48
N ILE A 36 21.08 -11.41 -3.50
CA ILE A 36 21.16 -10.31 -2.51
C ILE A 36 19.98 -10.41 -1.56
N ILE A 37 20.27 -10.45 -0.26
CA ILE A 37 19.28 -10.40 0.81
C ILE A 37 19.38 -9.03 1.49
N ILE A 38 18.32 -8.25 1.47
CA ILE A 38 18.25 -6.93 2.08
C ILE A 38 17.32 -6.98 3.29
N ILE A 39 17.84 -6.59 4.45
CA ILE A 39 17.05 -6.40 5.66
C ILE A 39 16.82 -4.89 5.80
N THR A 40 15.57 -4.47 5.77
CA THR A 40 15.19 -3.06 5.86
C THR A 40 13.75 -2.89 6.34
N HIS A 41 13.47 -1.76 6.97
CA HIS A 41 12.10 -1.29 7.26
C HIS A 41 11.60 -0.25 6.25
N GLN A 42 12.41 0.09 5.24
CA GLN A 42 12.06 1.06 4.19
C GLN A 42 11.35 0.37 3.03
N MET A 43 10.04 0.52 2.94
CA MET A 43 9.24 -0.10 1.88
C MET A 43 9.66 0.36 0.48
N SER A 44 10.10 1.62 0.32
CA SER A 44 10.62 2.15 -0.94
C SER A 44 11.84 1.40 -1.46
N VAL A 45 12.72 0.93 -0.56
CA VAL A 45 13.89 0.11 -0.93
C VAL A 45 13.44 -1.24 -1.48
N ILE A 46 12.49 -1.89 -0.80
CA ILE A 46 11.94 -3.18 -1.24
C ILE A 46 11.31 -3.06 -2.62
N GLU A 47 10.50 -2.03 -2.84
CA GLU A 47 9.82 -1.79 -4.12
C GLU A 47 10.77 -1.53 -5.28
N SER A 48 11.90 -0.85 -5.01
CA SER A 48 12.81 -0.40 -6.08
C SER A 48 13.72 -1.49 -6.61
N ILE A 49 14.05 -2.51 -5.81
CA ILE A 49 15.12 -3.45 -6.17
C ILE A 49 14.77 -4.91 -5.92
N CYS A 50 13.84 -5.25 -5.01
CA CYS A 50 13.57 -6.63 -4.65
C CYS A 50 12.54 -7.29 -5.55
N ASP A 51 12.76 -8.57 -5.88
CA ASP A 51 11.78 -9.41 -6.60
C ASP A 51 10.81 -10.07 -5.61
N GLU A 52 11.31 -10.50 -4.45
CA GLU A 52 10.55 -11.16 -3.39
C GLU A 52 10.69 -10.44 -2.06
N VAL A 53 9.69 -10.54 -1.23
CA VAL A 53 9.67 -9.98 0.13
C VAL A 53 9.19 -11.01 1.15
N ALA A 54 9.82 -11.01 2.32
CA ALA A 54 9.34 -11.73 3.49
C ALA A 54 9.10 -10.72 4.63
N ILE A 55 7.87 -10.60 5.08
CA ILE A 55 7.48 -9.77 6.23
C ILE A 55 7.65 -10.60 7.50
N ILE A 56 8.45 -10.10 8.42
CA ILE A 56 8.73 -10.78 9.69
C ILE A 56 7.96 -10.06 10.81
N ASP A 57 7.22 -10.83 11.58
CA ASP A 57 6.52 -10.37 12.77
C ASP A 57 6.74 -11.37 13.91
N HIS A 58 7.07 -10.86 15.10
CA HIS A 58 7.35 -11.70 16.30
C HIS A 58 8.29 -12.88 16.01
N SER A 59 9.39 -12.61 15.27
CA SER A 59 10.42 -13.59 14.86
C SER A 59 9.90 -14.73 13.97
N LYS A 60 8.78 -14.54 13.30
CA LYS A 60 8.19 -15.49 12.33
C LYS A 60 7.90 -14.77 11.01
N ILE A 61 7.97 -15.53 9.93
CA ILE A 61 7.51 -15.03 8.63
C ILE A 61 5.99 -14.98 8.68
N ALA A 62 5.46 -13.75 8.65
CA ALA A 62 4.03 -13.49 8.62
C ALA A 62 3.48 -13.59 7.19
N GLU A 63 4.26 -13.12 6.21
CA GLU A 63 3.88 -13.12 4.81
C GLU A 63 5.13 -13.19 3.93
N HIS A 64 5.05 -13.88 2.78
CA HIS A 64 6.16 -14.03 1.85
C HIS A 64 5.62 -14.21 0.43
N GLY A 65 6.31 -13.63 -0.53
CA GLY A 65 6.00 -13.78 -1.97
C GLY A 65 6.60 -12.68 -2.83
N PRO A 66 6.23 -12.64 -4.13
CA PRO A 66 6.65 -11.60 -5.03
C PRO A 66 6.24 -10.21 -4.53
N VAL A 67 7.16 -9.25 -4.60
CA VAL A 67 6.92 -7.87 -4.12
C VAL A 67 5.64 -7.30 -4.72
N LYS A 68 5.43 -7.46 -6.03
CA LYS A 68 4.25 -6.97 -6.75
C LYS A 68 2.94 -7.50 -6.19
N GLU A 69 2.89 -8.77 -5.79
CA GLU A 69 1.69 -9.40 -5.25
C GLU A 69 1.43 -8.94 -3.82
N ILE A 70 2.46 -8.99 -2.97
CA ILE A 70 2.35 -8.61 -1.55
C ILE A 70 1.99 -7.12 -1.41
N PHE A 71 2.62 -6.23 -2.21
CA PHE A 71 2.35 -4.80 -2.17
C PHE A 71 0.97 -4.43 -2.74
N ARG A 72 0.47 -5.22 -3.70
CA ARG A 72 -0.86 -5.01 -4.27
C ARG A 72 -1.99 -5.48 -3.35
N SER A 73 -1.79 -6.61 -2.68
CA SER A 73 -2.83 -7.24 -1.87
C SER A 73 -2.23 -7.96 -0.65
N PRO A 74 -1.74 -7.19 0.35
CA PRO A 74 -1.23 -7.77 1.58
C PRO A 74 -2.35 -8.50 2.34
N LYS A 75 -2.07 -9.72 2.79
CA LYS A 75 -3.06 -10.59 3.43
C LYS A 75 -3.05 -10.47 4.95
N THR A 76 -1.89 -10.18 5.53
CA THR A 76 -1.72 -10.07 6.98
C THR A 76 -1.91 -8.65 7.46
N GLU A 77 -2.35 -8.48 8.71
CA GLU A 77 -2.50 -7.16 9.33
C GLU A 77 -1.17 -6.40 9.41
N ILE A 78 -0.07 -7.11 9.69
CA ILE A 78 1.26 -6.49 9.67
C ILE A 78 1.67 -6.06 8.26
N GLY A 79 1.38 -6.87 7.25
CA GLY A 79 1.61 -6.54 5.84
C GLY A 79 0.83 -5.31 5.40
N LYS A 80 -0.46 -5.27 5.72
CA LYS A 80 -1.31 -4.09 5.46
C LYS A 80 -0.73 -2.84 6.12
N ARG A 81 -0.37 -2.92 7.41
CA ARG A 81 0.19 -1.79 8.16
C ARG A 81 1.51 -1.29 7.57
N LEU A 82 2.42 -2.17 7.20
CA LEU A 82 3.72 -1.80 6.66
C LEU A 82 3.62 -1.22 5.24
N ILE A 83 2.78 -1.80 4.39
CA ILE A 83 2.71 -1.45 2.97
C ILE A 83 1.76 -0.29 2.72
N LEU A 84 0.60 -0.30 3.37
CA LEU A 84 -0.43 0.73 3.20
C LEU A 84 -0.19 1.94 4.12
N GLY A 85 0.70 1.79 5.10
CA GLY A 85 1.04 2.83 6.08
C GLY A 85 0.16 2.79 7.34
N GLU A 86 0.64 3.45 8.40
CA GLU A 86 -0.07 3.53 9.69
C GLU A 86 -1.29 4.46 9.67
N GLY A 87 -1.82 4.82 8.51
CA GLY A 87 -2.97 5.72 8.38
C GLY A 87 -4.24 5.30 9.15
N GLU A 88 -4.20 4.13 9.81
CA GLU A 88 -5.28 3.64 10.67
C GLU A 88 -5.20 4.09 12.13
N ARG A 89 -4.05 4.62 12.59
CA ARG A 89 -3.84 4.91 14.02
C ARG A 89 -3.92 6.36 14.43
N GLU A 90 -3.91 7.28 13.48
CA GLU A 90 -4.26 8.64 13.85
C GLU A 90 -5.76 8.65 14.15
N ALA A 91 -6.08 8.93 15.40
CA ALA A 91 -7.44 8.97 15.90
C ALA A 91 -8.31 9.83 14.98
N PHE A 92 -9.07 9.16 14.14
CA PHE A 92 -10.09 9.82 13.36
C PHE A 92 -11.18 10.29 14.33
N PHE A 93 -11.18 11.58 14.61
CA PHE A 93 -12.19 12.19 15.44
C PHE A 93 -13.46 12.42 14.59
N GLY A 94 -14.44 11.55 14.75
CA GLY A 94 -15.72 11.67 14.05
C GLY A 94 -16.63 10.49 14.36
N SER A 95 -17.93 10.70 14.28
CA SER A 95 -18.97 9.68 14.46
C SER A 95 -19.44 9.05 13.15
N GLY A 96 -18.87 9.48 12.00
CA GLY A 96 -19.26 9.00 10.68
C GLY A 96 -18.81 7.57 10.38
N LYS A 97 -19.48 6.96 9.41
CA LYS A 97 -19.08 5.66 8.87
C LYS A 97 -17.88 5.82 7.93
N ARG A 98 -16.91 4.93 8.06
CA ARG A 98 -15.65 5.00 7.31
C ARG A 98 -15.52 3.82 6.38
N PHE A 99 -15.04 4.11 5.18
CA PHE A 99 -14.77 3.12 4.16
C PHE A 99 -13.36 3.30 3.64
N ARG A 100 -12.62 2.20 3.58
CA ARG A 100 -11.35 2.12 2.88
C ARG A 100 -11.64 1.66 1.46
N ILE A 101 -11.17 2.43 0.49
CA ILE A 101 -11.20 2.14 -0.94
C ILE A 101 -9.79 1.76 -1.35
N VAL A 102 -9.63 0.61 -2.02
CA VAL A 102 -8.32 0.15 -2.50
C VAL A 102 -8.24 0.33 -4.01
N PHE A 103 -7.18 1.00 -4.45
CA PHE A 103 -6.83 1.17 -5.86
C PHE A 103 -5.82 0.09 -6.24
N ASP A 104 -6.23 -0.84 -7.10
CA ASP A 104 -5.43 -2.01 -7.49
C ASP A 104 -4.77 -1.87 -8.88
N GLY A 105 -4.68 -0.64 -9.37
CA GLY A 105 -4.15 -0.29 -10.68
C GLY A 105 -5.18 -0.33 -11.80
N LYS A 106 -6.26 -1.07 -11.68
CA LYS A 106 -7.32 -1.13 -12.70
C LYS A 106 -8.21 0.10 -12.67
N ASN A 107 -8.53 0.58 -11.48
CA ASN A 107 -9.49 1.65 -11.22
C ASN A 107 -8.82 2.98 -10.84
N ALA A 108 -7.50 3.05 -10.89
CA ALA A 108 -6.75 4.20 -10.35
C ALA A 108 -6.89 5.48 -11.17
N HIS A 109 -7.28 5.36 -12.43
CA HIS A 109 -7.54 6.50 -13.33
C HIS A 109 -9.01 6.91 -13.37
N ASP A 110 -9.89 6.15 -12.73
CA ASP A 110 -11.31 6.46 -12.69
C ASP A 110 -11.60 7.53 -11.63
N PRO A 111 -12.48 8.50 -11.89
CA PRO A 111 -12.84 9.55 -10.94
C PRO A 111 -13.82 9.03 -9.87
N ILE A 112 -13.45 7.91 -9.22
CA ILE A 112 -14.30 7.14 -8.30
C ILE A 112 -14.95 8.03 -7.23
N LEU A 113 -14.16 8.89 -6.58
CA LEU A 113 -14.68 9.75 -5.52
C LEU A 113 -15.69 10.77 -6.04
N SER A 114 -15.42 11.38 -7.19
CA SER A 114 -16.32 12.35 -7.79
C SER A 114 -17.64 11.70 -8.23
N GLU A 115 -17.56 10.53 -8.82
CA GLU A 115 -18.73 9.77 -9.23
C GLU A 115 -19.55 9.28 -8.03
N LEU A 116 -18.87 8.86 -6.95
CA LEU A 116 -19.52 8.51 -5.69
C LEU A 116 -20.29 9.70 -5.11
N ILE A 117 -19.65 10.86 -5.00
CA ILE A 117 -20.28 12.09 -4.49
C ILE A 117 -21.50 12.48 -5.34
N LEU A 118 -21.39 12.39 -6.68
CA LEU A 118 -22.50 12.68 -7.59
C LEU A 118 -23.64 11.68 -7.46
N ALA A 119 -23.35 10.40 -7.23
CA ALA A 119 -24.34 9.36 -7.05
C ALA A 119 -25.10 9.49 -5.71
N LEU A 120 -24.35 9.81 -4.65
CA LEU A 120 -24.92 9.93 -3.30
C LEU A 120 -25.57 11.27 -3.03
N HIS A 121 -25.23 12.34 -3.78
CA HIS A 121 -25.57 13.73 -3.46
C HIS A 121 -25.20 14.16 -2.03
N THR A 122 -24.20 13.45 -1.43
CA THR A 122 -23.76 13.63 -0.04
C THR A 122 -22.27 14.00 -0.04
N PRO A 123 -21.87 15.02 0.74
CA PRO A 123 -20.45 15.35 0.86
C PRO A 123 -19.69 14.22 1.54
N VAL A 124 -18.49 13.96 1.03
CA VAL A 124 -17.58 12.91 1.52
C VAL A 124 -16.34 13.57 2.08
N ASN A 125 -15.94 13.22 3.29
CA ASN A 125 -14.69 13.65 3.88
C ASN A 125 -13.59 12.64 3.57
N ILE A 126 -12.40 13.12 3.14
CA ILE A 126 -11.23 12.28 2.93
C ILE A 126 -10.39 12.36 4.21
N LEU A 127 -10.26 11.25 4.91
CA LEU A 127 -9.45 11.16 6.13
C LEU A 127 -8.01 10.79 5.83
N PHE A 128 -7.81 9.95 4.81
CA PHE A 128 -6.49 9.51 4.38
C PHE A 128 -6.52 9.20 2.89
N ALA A 129 -5.45 9.50 2.18
CA ALA A 129 -5.24 9.05 0.82
C ALA A 129 -3.74 8.89 0.57
N ASN A 130 -3.35 7.73 0.06
CA ASN A 130 -2.00 7.46 -0.38
C ASN A 130 -2.07 6.62 -1.65
N THR A 131 -1.53 7.15 -2.72
CA THR A 131 -1.43 6.46 -4.00
C THR A 131 0.00 6.58 -4.51
N LYS A 132 0.52 5.50 -5.08
CA LYS A 132 1.84 5.45 -5.67
C LYS A 132 1.78 4.69 -6.99
N GLU A 133 2.73 4.96 -7.86
CA GLU A 133 2.87 4.24 -9.11
C GLU A 133 3.69 2.97 -8.88
N VAL A 134 3.15 1.83 -9.31
CA VAL A 134 3.84 0.54 -9.33
C VAL A 134 3.67 -0.04 -10.74
N ASP A 135 4.77 -0.22 -11.48
CA ASP A 135 4.75 -0.72 -12.87
C ASP A 135 3.84 0.08 -13.83
N GLY A 136 3.81 1.41 -13.71
CA GLY A 136 2.94 2.27 -14.53
C GLY A 136 1.46 2.24 -14.14
N MET A 137 1.12 1.60 -13.03
CA MET A 137 -0.23 1.56 -12.48
C MET A 137 -0.28 2.27 -11.13
N ALA A 138 -1.28 3.11 -10.91
CA ALA A 138 -1.47 3.70 -9.59
C ALA A 138 -2.09 2.67 -8.65
N VAL A 139 -1.41 2.39 -7.56
CA VAL A 139 -1.83 1.49 -6.48
C VAL A 139 -1.87 2.27 -5.19
N GLY A 140 -2.85 2.01 -4.35
CA GLY A 140 -2.93 2.71 -3.06
C GLY A 140 -4.27 2.54 -2.38
N GLN A 141 -4.54 3.42 -1.44
CA GLN A 141 -5.79 3.41 -0.70
C GLN A 141 -6.26 4.82 -0.37
N MET A 142 -7.56 4.93 -0.14
CA MET A 142 -8.21 6.13 0.36
C MET A 142 -9.18 5.73 1.48
N VAL A 143 -9.14 6.45 2.59
CA VAL A 143 -10.15 6.30 3.65
C VAL A 143 -11.07 7.51 3.60
N ILE A 144 -12.33 7.25 3.39
CA ILE A 144 -13.37 8.26 3.37
C ILE A 144 -14.30 8.11 4.57
N GLU A 145 -14.87 9.23 5.00
CA GLU A 145 -15.90 9.27 6.03
C GLU A 145 -17.20 9.85 5.45
N LEU A 146 -18.30 9.19 5.77
CA LEU A 146 -19.66 9.59 5.41
C LEU A 146 -20.45 9.95 6.66
N PRO A 147 -21.42 10.86 6.57
CA PRO A 147 -22.38 11.06 7.65
C PRO A 147 -23.07 9.74 8.03
N GLU A 148 -23.50 9.62 9.29
CA GLU A 148 -24.23 8.45 9.80
C GLU A 148 -25.66 8.38 9.23
N ASN A 149 -25.78 8.19 7.93
CA ASN A 149 -27.06 7.94 7.28
C ASN A 149 -27.06 6.53 6.67
N LEU A 150 -28.00 5.69 7.11
CA LEU A 150 -28.12 4.31 6.65
C LEU A 150 -28.36 4.18 5.14
N GLU A 151 -29.08 5.13 4.53
CA GLU A 151 -29.31 5.14 3.09
C GLU A 151 -28.02 5.37 2.33
N ASP A 152 -27.18 6.32 2.76
CA ASP A 152 -25.91 6.62 2.12
C ASP A 152 -24.95 5.44 2.22
N ILE A 153 -24.92 4.71 3.34
CA ILE A 153 -24.09 3.52 3.55
C ILE A 153 -24.47 2.40 2.57
N LEU A 154 -25.76 2.16 2.38
CA LEU A 154 -26.23 1.15 1.43
C LEU A 154 -25.86 1.54 -0.01
N HIS A 155 -26.08 2.79 -0.39
CA HIS A 155 -25.75 3.30 -1.71
C HIS A 155 -24.22 3.23 -2.01
N VAL A 156 -23.36 3.56 -1.03
CA VAL A 156 -21.91 3.38 -1.18
C VAL A 156 -21.57 1.93 -1.45
N THR A 157 -22.15 1.02 -0.67
CA THR A 157 -21.88 -0.41 -0.79
C THR A 157 -22.31 -0.95 -2.17
N GLU A 158 -23.47 -0.53 -2.66
CA GLU A 158 -23.96 -0.89 -4.00
C GLU A 158 -23.06 -0.29 -5.09
N PHE A 159 -22.77 1.01 -5.04
CA PHE A 159 -21.91 1.70 -5.99
C PHE A 159 -20.54 1.02 -6.14
N MET A 160 -19.90 0.69 -5.01
CA MET A 160 -18.59 0.04 -5.02
C MET A 160 -18.65 -1.38 -5.61
N LYS A 161 -19.68 -2.15 -5.25
CA LYS A 161 -19.90 -3.50 -5.77
C LYS A 161 -20.18 -3.52 -7.28
N GLU A 162 -21.04 -2.64 -7.77
CA GLU A 162 -21.38 -2.55 -9.20
C GLU A 162 -20.18 -2.23 -10.07
N ARG A 163 -19.24 -1.44 -9.54
CA ARG A 163 -18.01 -1.08 -10.24
C ARG A 163 -16.83 -2.03 -10.00
N GLY A 164 -17.01 -3.04 -9.14
CA GLY A 164 -15.96 -3.99 -8.80
C GLY A 164 -14.78 -3.34 -8.08
N ILE A 165 -15.04 -2.26 -7.32
CA ILE A 165 -14.02 -1.54 -6.56
C ILE A 165 -13.83 -2.25 -5.22
N PRO A 166 -12.61 -2.69 -4.86
CA PRO A 166 -12.33 -3.25 -3.56
C PRO A 166 -12.53 -2.20 -2.46
N PHE A 167 -13.34 -2.52 -1.46
CA PHE A 167 -13.56 -1.64 -0.32
C PHE A 167 -13.86 -2.46 0.95
N GLU A 168 -13.63 -1.84 2.10
CA GLU A 168 -13.98 -2.40 3.41
C GLU A 168 -14.44 -1.30 4.37
N GLU A 169 -15.38 -1.63 5.27
CA GLU A 169 -15.76 -0.72 6.36
C GLU A 169 -14.66 -0.74 7.42
N VAL A 170 -14.21 0.45 7.85
CA VAL A 170 -13.18 0.62 8.88
C VAL A 170 -13.85 0.94 10.21
N HIS A 171 -13.62 0.11 11.20
CA HIS A 171 -14.12 0.31 12.57
C HIS A 171 -13.01 0.97 13.42
N ALA A 172 -13.41 1.87 14.30
CA ALA A 172 -12.51 2.56 15.23
C ALA A 172 -12.02 1.64 16.35
#